data_d8059dd831bbbd77a6e3b9f1ba4df5f0
#
_entry.id   d8059dd831bbbd77a6e3b9f1ba4df5f0
#
_cell.length_a   1.000
_cell.length_b   1.000
_cell.length_c   1.000
_cell.angle_alpha   90.00
_cell.angle_beta   90.00
_cell.angle_gamma   90.00
#
_symmetry.space_group_name_H-M   'P 1'
#
loop_
_entity.id
_entity.type
_entity.pdbx_description
1 polymer ?
#
loop_
_entity_poly.entity_id
_entity_poly.type
_entity_poly.pdbx_seq_one_letter_code
_entity_poly.pdbx_strand_id
1 'polypeptide(L)'
;PESYIEKVQYYPNLAEATLGIKAVVKGQGTLEAKAFYGGEPCGSVSAKSEGGTVTMTLPLSRLEKWEPGHGRLYDLTLTYGEDKVESYFGMREVRLDGEKFLINDKSVFQRLVLDQGFYPDGIYTAPTEEALVKDVELSMAAGFNGARLHQKVFEPLFLYHCDKAGYLVWGEQGCWGLDYSNPAALKYFLPEWMEALERDFNHPAIIGWCPFNETWDYEGRRQDDSLLANVYKMTKLYDTTRPCIDTSGNYHVVTDIYDLHNYEQDPAKFAATYESFKQGGDLEDNHGYRQTPVKGIPTFISEYGGIKWDEEGVGKDGWGYGAGPATKEEFLNRYKGLTDALLDNPHMFAFCYTQLYDVEQELNGLYTYERKPKFDMDVIKAINARKAAIED
;
A
#
# COMPACT_ATOMS: atom_id res chain seq x y z
N PRO A 1 16.84 30.06 8.50
CA PRO A 1 16.43 30.87 9.65
C PRO A 1 16.99 30.32 10.96
N GLU A 2 17.10 31.13 12.02
CA GLU A 2 17.53 30.65 13.34
C GLU A 2 16.43 29.80 14.03
N SER A 3 15.18 30.10 13.70
CA SER A 3 14.01 29.33 14.15
C SER A 3 13.34 28.70 12.95
N TYR A 4 13.11 27.36 13.00
CA TYR A 4 12.53 26.62 11.86
C TYR A 4 11.81 25.36 12.28
N ILE A 5 10.96 24.84 11.40
CA ILE A 5 10.23 23.58 11.52
C ILE A 5 11.11 22.47 10.95
N GLU A 6 11.54 21.53 11.77
CA GLU A 6 12.40 20.42 11.36
C GLU A 6 11.58 19.27 10.75
N LYS A 7 10.45 18.95 11.38
CA LYS A 7 9.50 17.94 10.90
C LYS A 7 8.11 18.10 11.50
N VAL A 8 7.12 17.48 10.86
CA VAL A 8 5.73 17.51 11.30
C VAL A 8 5.02 16.19 11.02
N GLN A 9 4.14 15.78 11.93
CA GLN A 9 3.26 14.63 11.79
C GLN A 9 1.81 15.06 12.03
N TYR A 10 0.89 14.55 11.21
CA TYR A 10 -0.54 14.85 11.25
C TYR A 10 -1.33 13.65 11.76
N TYR A 11 -2.26 13.92 12.68
CA TYR A 11 -3.12 12.92 13.32
C TYR A 11 -4.60 13.34 13.17
N PRO A 12 -5.27 12.94 12.08
CA PRO A 12 -6.69 13.20 11.90
C PRO A 12 -7.53 12.57 13.02
N ASN A 13 -8.54 13.31 13.49
CA ASN A 13 -9.59 12.80 14.39
C ASN A 13 -10.93 13.17 13.78
N LEU A 14 -11.61 12.18 13.19
CA LEU A 14 -12.88 12.39 12.48
C LEU A 14 -14.03 12.67 13.43
N ALA A 15 -14.03 12.06 14.62
CA ALA A 15 -15.11 12.21 15.59
C ALA A 15 -15.20 13.64 16.14
N GLU A 16 -14.05 14.29 16.32
CA GLU A 16 -13.96 15.67 16.84
C GLU A 16 -13.79 16.71 15.73
N ALA A 17 -13.66 16.29 14.47
CA ALA A 17 -13.30 17.15 13.35
C ALA A 17 -12.06 18.01 13.65
N THR A 18 -10.98 17.36 14.12
CA THR A 18 -9.71 18.02 14.47
C THR A 18 -8.53 17.35 13.78
N LEU A 19 -7.47 18.15 13.56
CA LEU A 19 -6.16 17.65 13.16
C LEU A 19 -5.19 17.81 14.32
N GLY A 20 -4.67 16.71 14.86
CA GLY A 20 -3.51 16.71 15.74
C GLY A 20 -2.25 17.03 14.93
N ILE A 21 -1.46 17.99 15.37
CA ILE A 21 -0.18 18.37 14.75
C ILE A 21 0.91 18.17 15.78
N LYS A 22 1.89 17.30 15.47
CA LYS A 22 3.10 17.12 16.27
C LYS A 22 4.28 17.60 15.43
N ALA A 23 4.89 18.70 15.82
CA ALA A 23 6.03 19.29 15.13
C ALA A 23 7.27 19.24 16.00
N VAL A 24 8.44 19.06 15.39
CA VAL A 24 9.74 19.33 16.00
C VAL A 24 10.25 20.62 15.44
N VAL A 25 10.54 21.59 16.32
CA VAL A 25 11.01 22.92 15.92
C VAL A 25 12.35 23.23 16.55
N LYS A 26 13.14 24.05 15.89
CA LYS A 26 14.43 24.58 16.40
C LYS A 26 14.31 26.08 16.65
N GLY A 27 15.02 26.56 17.67
CA GLY A 27 14.95 27.95 18.10
C GLY A 27 13.66 28.26 18.84
N GLN A 28 13.46 29.55 19.12
CA GLN A 28 12.35 30.07 19.93
C GLN A 28 11.34 30.78 19.04
N GLY A 29 10.04 30.59 19.28
CA GLY A 29 9.02 31.24 18.45
C GLY A 29 7.58 30.82 18.79
N THR A 30 6.66 31.20 17.92
CA THR A 30 5.28 30.74 17.94
C THR A 30 5.03 29.91 16.68
N LEU A 31 4.64 28.65 16.86
CA LEU A 31 4.17 27.80 15.78
C LEU A 31 2.71 28.14 15.50
N GLU A 32 2.40 28.57 14.29
CA GLU A 32 1.03 28.74 13.80
C GLU A 32 0.72 27.70 12.74
N ALA A 33 -0.52 27.20 12.75
CA ALA A 33 -1.09 26.35 11.70
C ALA A 33 -2.41 26.93 11.21
N LYS A 34 -2.58 27.03 9.88
CA LYS A 34 -3.80 27.53 9.23
C LYS A 34 -4.23 26.54 8.16
N ALA A 35 -5.45 26.01 8.27
CA ALA A 35 -6.03 25.09 7.30
C ALA A 35 -7.03 25.80 6.38
N PHE A 36 -7.04 25.34 5.11
CA PHE A 36 -7.95 25.81 4.08
C PHE A 36 -8.55 24.61 3.34
N TYR A 37 -9.77 24.75 2.86
CA TYR A 37 -10.39 23.78 1.96
C TYR A 37 -11.03 24.49 0.77
N GLY A 38 -10.57 24.17 -0.44
CA GLY A 38 -11.00 24.87 -1.65
C GLY A 38 -10.70 26.36 -1.63
N GLY A 39 -9.61 26.77 -0.98
CA GLY A 39 -9.20 28.17 -0.83
C GLY A 39 -9.87 28.92 0.35
N GLU A 40 -10.89 28.33 0.99
CA GLU A 40 -11.59 28.97 2.11
C GLU A 40 -10.96 28.55 3.46
N PRO A 41 -10.71 29.51 4.38
CA PRO A 41 -10.18 29.21 5.70
C PRO A 41 -11.14 28.30 6.49
N CYS A 42 -10.60 27.24 7.10
CA CYS A 42 -11.44 26.29 7.87
C CYS A 42 -10.88 25.94 9.26
N GLY A 43 -9.74 26.52 9.65
CA GLY A 43 -9.21 26.35 11.01
C GLY A 43 -7.88 27.03 11.22
N SER A 44 -7.59 27.38 12.48
CA SER A 44 -6.27 27.89 12.88
C SER A 44 -5.98 27.56 14.34
N VAL A 45 -4.69 27.39 14.64
CA VAL A 45 -4.17 27.17 16.02
C VAL A 45 -2.76 27.71 16.13
N SER A 46 -2.35 28.12 17.32
CA SER A 46 -0.96 28.50 17.58
C SER A 46 -0.48 28.07 18.95
N ALA A 47 0.82 27.84 19.08
CA ALA A 47 1.49 27.52 20.35
C ALA A 47 2.88 28.15 20.43
N LYS A 48 3.25 28.71 21.57
CA LYS A 48 4.62 29.18 21.83
C LYS A 48 5.55 28.03 22.14
N SER A 49 6.80 28.13 21.70
CA SER A 49 7.83 27.14 21.96
C SER A 49 9.21 27.76 22.14
N GLU A 50 10.00 27.15 23.01
CA GLU A 50 11.44 27.43 23.22
C GLU A 50 12.31 26.42 22.40
N GLY A 51 11.70 25.68 21.46
CA GLY A 51 12.31 24.58 20.71
C GLY A 51 11.84 23.19 21.16
N GLY A 52 12.22 22.16 20.40
CA GLY A 52 11.83 20.77 20.68
C GLY A 52 10.46 20.39 20.10
N THR A 53 9.78 19.46 20.76
CA THR A 53 8.49 18.94 20.27
C THR A 53 7.32 19.84 20.72
N VAL A 54 6.51 20.25 19.75
CA VAL A 54 5.26 21.02 19.94
C VAL A 54 4.09 20.18 19.48
N THR A 55 3.07 20.07 20.33
CA THR A 55 1.81 19.39 19.96
C THR A 55 0.66 20.39 20.00
N MET A 56 -0.14 20.42 18.93
CA MET A 56 -1.31 21.28 18.80
C MET A 56 -2.51 20.49 18.29
N THR A 57 -3.72 20.93 18.61
CA THR A 57 -4.96 20.41 18.05
C THR A 57 -5.62 21.52 17.24
N LEU A 58 -5.72 21.34 15.93
CA LEU A 58 -6.33 22.27 14.99
C LEU A 58 -7.80 21.90 14.80
N PRO A 59 -8.77 22.69 15.30
CA PRO A 59 -10.18 22.47 15.05
C PRO A 59 -10.55 22.85 13.61
N LEU A 60 -11.39 22.04 12.96
CA LEU A 60 -11.87 22.28 11.61
C LEU A 60 -13.35 22.68 11.65
N SER A 61 -13.68 23.80 11.03
CA SER A 61 -15.08 24.26 10.90
C SER A 61 -15.87 23.49 9.84
N ARG A 62 -15.18 22.71 9.01
CA ARG A 62 -15.74 21.87 7.95
C ARG A 62 -14.98 20.55 7.91
N LEU A 63 -15.72 19.43 7.91
CA LEU A 63 -15.15 18.08 7.80
C LEU A 63 -15.42 17.50 6.40
N GLU A 64 -14.36 17.36 5.62
CA GLU A 64 -14.35 16.69 4.32
C GLU A 64 -13.45 15.47 4.41
N LYS A 65 -14.05 14.27 4.38
CA LYS A 65 -13.30 13.03 4.55
C LYS A 65 -12.56 12.65 3.27
N TRP A 66 -11.30 12.27 3.41
CA TRP A 66 -10.57 11.58 2.36
C TRP A 66 -11.08 10.14 2.27
N GLU A 67 -11.47 9.69 1.08
CA GLU A 67 -12.05 8.36 0.85
C GLU A 67 -11.49 7.77 -0.44
N PRO A 68 -11.50 6.42 -0.62
CA PRO A 68 -11.14 5.81 -1.90
C PRO A 68 -11.91 6.40 -3.08
N GLY A 69 -11.19 6.82 -4.12
CA GLY A 69 -11.73 7.52 -5.28
C GLY A 69 -12.12 8.99 -5.04
N HIS A 70 -11.93 9.50 -3.83
CA HIS A 70 -12.25 10.88 -3.42
C HIS A 70 -11.13 11.47 -2.57
N GLY A 71 -10.05 11.88 -3.22
CA GLY A 71 -8.86 12.45 -2.59
C GLY A 71 -9.09 13.89 -2.11
N ARG A 72 -9.96 14.08 -1.11
CA ARG A 72 -10.23 15.39 -0.52
C ARG A 72 -9.11 15.79 0.41
N LEU A 73 -8.38 16.82 0.00
CA LEU A 73 -7.22 17.35 0.70
C LEU A 73 -7.48 18.78 1.18
N TYR A 74 -6.97 19.07 2.35
CA TYR A 74 -6.90 20.43 2.91
C TYR A 74 -5.52 20.99 2.66
N ASP A 75 -5.44 22.25 2.30
CA ASP A 75 -4.18 22.99 2.32
C ASP A 75 -3.85 23.39 3.77
N LEU A 76 -2.57 23.33 4.13
CA LEU A 76 -2.08 23.67 5.46
C LEU A 76 -0.86 24.56 5.34
N THR A 77 -0.91 25.74 5.96
CA THR A 77 0.26 26.60 6.11
C THR A 77 0.73 26.53 7.56
N LEU A 78 2.01 26.24 7.74
CA LEU A 78 2.70 26.27 9.03
C LEU A 78 3.71 27.40 9.02
N THR A 79 3.80 28.20 10.09
CA THR A 79 4.79 29.24 10.25
C THR A 79 5.47 29.16 11.61
N TYR A 80 6.79 29.35 11.66
CA TYR A 80 7.57 29.42 12.90
C TYR A 80 8.71 30.42 12.76
N GLY A 81 8.56 31.58 13.38
CA GLY A 81 9.45 32.71 13.14
C GLY A 81 9.36 33.17 11.67
N GLU A 82 10.49 33.14 10.97
CA GLU A 82 10.56 33.48 9.54
C GLU A 82 10.34 32.26 8.63
N ASP A 83 10.32 31.06 9.19
CA ASP A 83 10.10 29.82 8.44
C ASP A 83 8.62 29.63 8.09
N LYS A 84 8.34 29.30 6.83
CA LYS A 84 7.02 29.00 6.31
C LYS A 84 7.03 27.72 5.53
N VAL A 85 6.19 26.78 5.92
CA VAL A 85 5.98 25.51 5.25
C VAL A 85 4.56 25.45 4.69
N GLU A 86 4.45 25.18 3.41
CA GLU A 86 3.18 24.86 2.75
C GLU A 86 3.06 23.36 2.64
N SER A 87 1.93 22.82 3.09
CA SER A 87 1.67 21.40 3.23
C SER A 87 0.20 21.09 2.96
N TYR A 88 -0.19 19.86 3.11
CA TYR A 88 -1.58 19.42 3.00
C TYR A 88 -1.85 18.23 3.93
N PHE A 89 -3.11 17.90 4.13
CA PHE A 89 -3.54 16.68 4.84
C PHE A 89 -4.88 16.18 4.35
N GLY A 90 -5.15 14.90 4.59
CA GLY A 90 -6.47 14.29 4.39
C GLY A 90 -7.08 13.85 5.71
N MET A 91 -8.36 14.11 5.92
CA MET A 91 -9.11 13.66 7.09
C MET A 91 -9.55 12.21 6.89
N ARG A 92 -8.75 11.26 7.39
CA ARG A 92 -8.96 9.81 7.22
C ARG A 92 -8.49 9.05 8.46
N GLU A 93 -9.25 8.03 8.85
CA GLU A 93 -8.88 7.05 9.86
C GLU A 93 -8.87 5.64 9.27
N VAL A 94 -7.93 4.81 9.71
CA VAL A 94 -7.83 3.38 9.38
C VAL A 94 -7.99 2.57 10.65
N ARG A 95 -8.80 1.52 10.59
CA ARG A 95 -9.02 0.61 11.70
C ARG A 95 -9.25 -0.81 11.20
N LEU A 96 -8.79 -1.80 11.95
CA LEU A 96 -9.13 -3.20 11.73
C LEU A 96 -10.26 -3.60 12.70
N ASP A 97 -11.23 -4.38 12.22
CA ASP A 97 -12.36 -4.86 13.00
C ASP A 97 -12.68 -6.31 12.61
N GLY A 98 -12.16 -7.25 13.38
CA GLY A 98 -12.18 -8.65 13.00
C GLY A 98 -11.47 -8.86 11.66
N GLU A 99 -12.16 -9.44 10.69
CA GLU A 99 -11.65 -9.71 9.34
C GLU A 99 -11.78 -8.50 8.39
N LYS A 100 -12.36 -7.39 8.85
CA LYS A 100 -12.63 -6.19 8.03
C LYS A 100 -11.53 -5.14 8.18
N PHE A 101 -11.19 -4.53 7.05
CA PHE A 101 -10.39 -3.32 6.98
C PHE A 101 -11.32 -2.12 6.83
N LEU A 102 -11.28 -1.21 7.78
CA LEU A 102 -12.17 -0.05 7.80
C LEU A 102 -11.40 1.22 7.45
N ILE A 103 -11.97 2.02 6.56
CA ILE A 103 -11.57 3.41 6.30
C ILE A 103 -12.76 4.29 6.68
N ASN A 104 -12.55 5.22 7.62
CA ASN A 104 -13.62 6.10 8.14
C ASN A 104 -14.84 5.31 8.64
N ASP A 105 -14.57 4.20 9.36
CA ASP A 105 -15.56 3.25 9.89
C ASP A 105 -16.41 2.49 8.83
N LYS A 106 -16.05 2.58 7.56
CA LYS A 106 -16.67 1.81 6.49
C LYS A 106 -15.77 0.64 6.07
N SER A 107 -16.34 -0.55 5.93
CA SER A 107 -15.62 -1.69 5.34
C SER A 107 -15.26 -1.38 3.89
N VAL A 108 -13.99 -1.52 3.56
CA VAL A 108 -13.48 -1.27 2.20
C VAL A 108 -12.79 -2.51 1.69
N PHE A 109 -13.32 -3.08 0.61
CA PHE A 109 -12.61 -4.12 -0.13
C PHE A 109 -11.51 -3.49 -0.98
N GLN A 110 -10.26 -3.95 -0.76
CA GLN A 110 -9.11 -3.42 -1.48
C GLN A 110 -8.85 -4.25 -2.74
N ARG A 111 -9.06 -3.60 -3.89
CA ARG A 111 -8.77 -4.16 -5.22
C ARG A 111 -7.41 -3.66 -5.65
N LEU A 112 -6.37 -4.37 -5.21
CA LEU A 112 -5.01 -3.95 -5.39
C LEU A 112 -4.37 -4.58 -6.63
N VAL A 113 -3.36 -3.89 -7.13
CA VAL A 113 -2.44 -4.40 -8.14
C VAL A 113 -1.00 -4.21 -7.66
N LEU A 114 -0.11 -5.11 -8.05
CA LEU A 114 1.31 -4.98 -7.78
C LEU A 114 1.91 -3.94 -8.74
N ASP A 115 2.60 -2.96 -8.19
CA ASP A 115 3.31 -1.92 -8.94
C ASP A 115 4.78 -1.90 -8.51
N GLN A 116 5.68 -2.20 -9.44
CA GLN A 116 7.12 -2.24 -9.17
C GLN A 116 7.81 -0.89 -9.39
N GLY A 117 7.15 0.10 -10.00
CA GLY A 117 7.71 1.43 -10.25
C GLY A 117 8.88 1.45 -11.22
N PHE A 118 8.88 0.58 -12.25
CA PHE A 118 9.88 0.55 -13.31
C PHE A 118 9.41 1.26 -14.58
N TYR A 119 10.35 1.85 -15.30
CA TYR A 119 10.10 2.63 -16.53
C TYR A 119 11.11 2.29 -17.61
N PRO A 120 10.69 2.22 -18.90
CA PRO A 120 11.60 1.89 -20.00
C PRO A 120 12.81 2.84 -20.10
N ASP A 121 12.60 4.14 -19.85
CA ASP A 121 13.61 5.18 -20.02
C ASP A 121 14.48 5.38 -18.77
N GLY A 122 13.86 5.30 -17.59
CA GLY A 122 14.50 5.63 -16.30
C GLY A 122 14.84 4.42 -15.46
N ILE A 123 14.47 3.22 -15.88
CA ILE A 123 14.58 1.95 -15.14
C ILE A 123 13.84 2.06 -13.79
N TYR A 124 14.49 2.59 -12.78
CA TYR A 124 13.97 2.70 -11.42
C TYR A 124 13.46 4.11 -11.06
N THR A 125 13.48 5.03 -12.02
CA THR A 125 13.07 6.43 -11.85
C THR A 125 12.09 6.82 -12.96
N ALA A 126 10.98 7.45 -12.57
CA ALA A 126 10.02 7.96 -13.55
C ALA A 126 10.66 9.06 -14.44
N PRO A 127 10.42 9.03 -15.76
CA PRO A 127 10.98 10.04 -16.66
C PRO A 127 10.36 11.43 -16.45
N THR A 128 9.11 11.51 -16.02
CA THR A 128 8.36 12.76 -15.79
C THR A 128 7.31 12.57 -14.70
N GLU A 129 6.76 13.68 -14.19
CA GLU A 129 5.63 13.66 -13.26
C GLU A 129 4.38 13.03 -13.89
N GLU A 130 4.13 13.31 -15.18
CA GLU A 130 2.99 12.73 -15.91
C GLU A 130 3.07 11.20 -16.00
N ALA A 131 4.27 10.62 -16.01
CA ALA A 131 4.45 9.18 -15.99
C ALA A 131 3.98 8.58 -14.65
N LEU A 132 4.23 9.25 -13.53
CA LEU A 132 3.73 8.85 -12.22
C LEU A 132 2.20 8.92 -12.15
N VAL A 133 1.62 10.02 -12.63
CA VAL A 133 0.15 10.20 -12.72
C VAL A 133 -0.47 9.10 -13.57
N LYS A 134 0.18 8.78 -14.69
CA LYS A 134 -0.31 7.80 -15.66
C LYS A 134 -0.47 6.40 -15.06
N ASP A 135 0.47 5.97 -14.21
CA ASP A 135 0.38 4.65 -13.58
C ASP A 135 -0.83 4.57 -12.64
N VAL A 136 -1.12 5.60 -11.85
CA VAL A 136 -2.33 5.69 -11.03
C VAL A 136 -3.60 5.67 -11.88
N GLU A 137 -3.65 6.47 -12.97
CA GLU A 137 -4.80 6.53 -13.88
C GLU A 137 -5.08 5.18 -14.56
N LEU A 138 -4.03 4.50 -15.05
CA LEU A 138 -4.15 3.19 -15.70
C LEU A 138 -4.65 2.12 -14.74
N SER A 139 -4.15 2.13 -13.51
CA SER A 139 -4.61 1.24 -12.45
C SER A 139 -6.09 1.44 -12.14
N MET A 140 -6.51 2.69 -11.92
CA MET A 140 -7.92 3.02 -11.66
C MET A 140 -8.82 2.73 -12.86
N ALA A 141 -8.33 2.96 -14.09
CA ALA A 141 -9.06 2.62 -15.32
C ALA A 141 -9.29 1.11 -15.45
N ALA A 142 -8.38 0.27 -14.95
CA ALA A 142 -8.52 -1.18 -14.87
C ALA A 142 -9.44 -1.65 -13.72
N GLY A 143 -10.01 -0.73 -12.93
CA GLY A 143 -10.92 -1.06 -11.82
C GLY A 143 -10.24 -1.38 -10.49
N PHE A 144 -8.94 -1.14 -10.35
CA PHE A 144 -8.26 -1.18 -9.07
C PHE A 144 -8.51 0.10 -8.28
N ASN A 145 -8.50 0.00 -6.96
CA ASN A 145 -8.61 1.16 -6.07
C ASN A 145 -7.32 1.42 -5.28
N GLY A 146 -6.26 0.65 -5.56
CA GLY A 146 -4.98 0.78 -4.89
C GLY A 146 -3.91 -0.16 -5.42
N ALA A 147 -2.72 -0.06 -4.83
CA ALA A 147 -1.57 -0.88 -5.16
C ALA A 147 -0.76 -1.28 -3.93
N ARG A 148 -0.03 -2.40 -4.04
CA ARG A 148 1.18 -2.66 -3.27
C ARG A 148 2.36 -2.09 -4.06
N LEU A 149 3.15 -1.22 -3.41
CA LEU A 149 4.32 -0.57 -4.00
C LEU A 149 5.54 -1.49 -3.84
N HIS A 150 5.61 -2.50 -4.71
CA HIS A 150 6.43 -3.68 -4.53
C HIS A 150 7.93 -3.39 -4.50
N GLN A 151 8.58 -3.78 -3.41
CA GLN A 151 10.05 -3.77 -3.25
C GLN A 151 10.71 -2.40 -3.50
N LYS A 152 9.96 -1.29 -3.33
CA LYS A 152 10.45 0.05 -3.61
C LYS A 152 9.80 1.08 -2.69
N VAL A 153 10.60 2.02 -2.18
CA VAL A 153 10.10 3.26 -1.59
C VAL A 153 9.88 4.24 -2.74
N PHE A 154 8.61 4.47 -3.08
CA PHE A 154 8.22 5.32 -4.20
C PHE A 154 8.52 6.81 -3.93
N GLU A 155 8.57 7.61 -4.99
CA GLU A 155 8.79 9.04 -4.91
C GLU A 155 7.65 9.74 -4.15
N PRO A 156 7.92 10.74 -3.30
CA PRO A 156 6.87 11.48 -2.60
C PRO A 156 5.85 12.11 -3.55
N LEU A 157 6.28 12.47 -4.76
CA LEU A 157 5.39 13.02 -5.78
C LEU A 157 4.36 11.99 -6.29
N PHE A 158 4.75 10.72 -6.42
CA PHE A 158 3.81 9.64 -6.72
C PHE A 158 2.75 9.51 -5.61
N LEU A 159 3.19 9.51 -4.35
CA LEU A 159 2.30 9.43 -3.19
C LEU A 159 1.33 10.62 -3.12
N TYR A 160 1.80 11.83 -3.46
CA TYR A 160 0.94 13.02 -3.58
C TYR A 160 -0.17 12.83 -4.62
N HIS A 161 0.13 12.24 -5.77
CA HIS A 161 -0.88 11.94 -6.78
C HIS A 161 -1.86 10.84 -6.33
N CYS A 162 -1.39 9.86 -5.57
CA CYS A 162 -2.27 8.89 -4.90
C CYS A 162 -3.21 9.57 -3.90
N ASP A 163 -2.69 10.51 -3.09
CA ASP A 163 -3.49 11.29 -2.15
C ASP A 163 -4.59 12.08 -2.86
N LYS A 164 -4.25 12.73 -3.99
CA LYS A 164 -5.21 13.49 -4.81
C LYS A 164 -6.27 12.62 -5.49
N ALA A 165 -5.90 11.42 -5.89
CA ALA A 165 -6.80 10.49 -6.57
C ALA A 165 -7.72 9.72 -5.59
N GLY A 166 -7.39 9.68 -4.31
CA GLY A 166 -8.01 8.75 -3.37
C GLY A 166 -7.60 7.30 -3.67
N TYR A 167 -6.35 7.08 -4.07
CA TYR A 167 -5.80 5.79 -4.44
C TYR A 167 -5.07 5.16 -3.25
N LEU A 168 -5.44 3.93 -2.87
CA LEU A 168 -4.91 3.26 -1.70
C LEU A 168 -3.52 2.70 -1.99
N VAL A 169 -2.56 2.89 -1.08
CA VAL A 169 -1.23 2.30 -1.25
C VAL A 169 -0.74 1.62 0.03
N TRP A 170 -0.07 0.49 -0.15
CA TRP A 170 0.75 -0.16 0.85
C TRP A 170 2.20 0.25 0.63
N GLY A 171 2.80 0.90 1.63
CA GLY A 171 4.20 1.31 1.57
C GLY A 171 5.12 0.13 1.86
N GLU A 172 6.05 -0.15 0.96
CA GLU A 172 7.03 -1.24 1.07
C GLU A 172 8.47 -0.72 1.05
N GLN A 173 9.42 -1.61 1.36
CA GLN A 173 10.86 -1.39 1.27
C GLN A 173 11.48 -2.51 0.44
N GLY A 174 12.49 -2.19 -0.36
CA GLY A 174 13.31 -3.20 -1.03
C GLY A 174 14.08 -4.05 -0.03
N CYS A 175 13.85 -5.34 -0.02
CA CYS A 175 14.41 -6.23 0.99
C CYS A 175 15.18 -7.43 0.43
N TRP A 176 15.04 -7.74 -0.86
CA TRP A 176 15.79 -8.83 -1.46
C TRP A 176 17.29 -8.50 -1.50
N GLY A 177 18.10 -9.47 -1.17
CA GLY A 177 19.54 -9.30 -0.97
C GLY A 177 19.96 -9.16 0.50
N LEU A 178 19.00 -8.99 1.43
CA LEU A 178 19.29 -9.10 2.86
C LEU A 178 19.49 -10.57 3.27
N ASP A 179 20.38 -10.78 4.21
CA ASP A 179 20.51 -12.07 4.89
C ASP A 179 19.56 -12.10 6.10
N TYR A 180 18.36 -12.64 5.91
CA TYR A 180 17.35 -12.73 6.97
C TYR A 180 17.72 -13.65 8.13
N SER A 181 18.78 -14.46 8.00
CA SER A 181 19.30 -15.31 9.09
C SER A 181 20.28 -14.58 9.99
N ASN A 182 20.64 -13.33 9.68
CA ASN A 182 21.64 -12.56 10.37
C ASN A 182 21.11 -11.23 10.90
N PRO A 183 20.97 -11.06 12.24
CA PRO A 183 20.50 -9.80 12.84
C PRO A 183 21.33 -8.57 12.45
N ALA A 184 22.57 -8.73 11.96
CA ALA A 184 23.38 -7.62 11.45
C ALA A 184 22.77 -6.91 10.25
N ALA A 185 21.85 -7.55 9.50
CA ALA A 185 21.09 -6.94 8.42
C ALA A 185 20.31 -5.71 8.89
N LEU A 186 19.87 -5.66 10.16
CA LEU A 186 19.17 -4.51 10.75
C LEU A 186 20.00 -3.21 10.69
N LYS A 187 21.33 -3.29 10.65
CA LYS A 187 22.19 -2.09 10.58
C LYS A 187 21.99 -1.31 9.27
N TYR A 188 21.59 -2.00 8.21
CA TYR A 188 21.39 -1.41 6.89
C TYR A 188 19.91 -1.13 6.63
N PHE A 189 19.06 -2.09 6.94
CA PHE A 189 17.63 -2.00 6.64
C PHE A 189 16.89 -0.99 7.51
N LEU A 190 17.08 -1.08 8.83
CA LEU A 190 16.25 -0.32 9.78
C LEU A 190 16.41 1.21 9.68
N PRO A 191 17.63 1.79 9.51
CA PRO A 191 17.74 3.23 9.35
C PRO A 191 16.97 3.75 8.13
N GLU A 192 17.11 3.11 6.97
CA GLU A 192 16.41 3.51 5.73
C GLU A 192 14.89 3.35 5.88
N TRP A 193 14.44 2.25 6.49
CA TRP A 193 13.02 2.04 6.75
C TRP A 193 12.42 3.11 7.66
N MET A 194 13.12 3.49 8.73
CA MET A 194 12.68 4.55 9.64
C MET A 194 12.61 5.91 8.95
N GLU A 195 13.56 6.23 8.06
CA GLU A 195 13.54 7.45 7.25
C GLU A 195 12.37 7.44 6.26
N ALA A 196 12.07 6.30 5.63
CA ALA A 196 10.90 6.15 4.76
C ALA A 196 9.58 6.36 5.51
N LEU A 197 9.43 5.76 6.70
CA LEU A 197 8.27 5.96 7.56
C LEU A 197 8.11 7.44 7.96
N GLU A 198 9.21 8.11 8.31
CA GLU A 198 9.19 9.53 8.68
C GLU A 198 8.81 10.43 7.52
N ARG A 199 9.39 10.19 6.35
CA ARG A 199 9.10 10.96 5.13
C ARG A 199 7.64 10.86 4.73
N ASP A 200 7.09 9.62 4.77
CA ASP A 200 5.82 9.30 4.14
C ASP A 200 4.63 9.27 5.11
N PHE A 201 4.88 9.52 6.41
CA PHE A 201 3.87 9.45 7.46
C PHE A 201 2.58 10.21 7.16
N ASN A 202 2.69 11.39 6.55
CA ASN A 202 1.56 12.32 6.37
C ASN A 202 0.68 12.01 5.16
N HIS A 203 1.05 11.06 4.29
CA HIS A 203 0.26 10.71 3.11
C HIS A 203 -1.01 9.94 3.49
N PRO A 204 -2.23 10.49 3.26
CA PRO A 204 -3.48 9.78 3.57
C PRO A 204 -3.69 8.54 2.68
N ALA A 205 -3.11 8.48 1.49
CA ALA A 205 -3.19 7.32 0.60
C ALA A 205 -2.51 6.07 1.18
N ILE A 206 -1.46 6.25 2.00
CA ILE A 206 -0.81 5.12 2.65
C ILE A 206 -1.73 4.58 3.75
N ILE A 207 -2.20 3.36 3.55
CA ILE A 207 -3.16 2.70 4.45
C ILE A 207 -2.54 1.61 5.31
N GLY A 208 -1.32 1.20 5.01
CA GLY A 208 -0.56 0.21 5.76
C GLY A 208 0.89 0.14 5.30
N TRP A 209 1.70 -0.55 6.09
CA TRP A 209 3.12 -0.74 5.89
C TRP A 209 3.45 -2.22 5.70
N CYS A 210 4.42 -2.51 4.83
CA CYS A 210 4.93 -3.86 4.60
C CYS A 210 6.45 -3.81 4.39
N PRO A 211 7.26 -3.91 5.47
CA PRO A 211 8.71 -3.77 5.36
C PRO A 211 9.39 -4.87 4.54
N PHE A 212 8.85 -6.09 4.55
CA PHE A 212 9.46 -7.22 3.86
C PHE A 212 8.48 -7.89 2.90
N ASN A 213 9.02 -8.48 1.84
CA ASN A 213 8.31 -9.30 0.88
C ASN A 213 9.04 -10.63 0.69
N GLU A 214 8.29 -11.75 0.74
CA GLU A 214 8.79 -13.10 0.45
C GLU A 214 10.14 -13.39 1.11
N THR A 215 10.21 -13.19 2.43
CA THR A 215 11.37 -13.58 3.19
C THR A 215 11.59 -15.09 3.08
N TRP A 216 12.83 -15.52 3.05
CA TRP A 216 13.19 -16.90 2.74
C TRP A 216 14.49 -17.32 3.45
N ASP A 217 14.75 -18.61 3.49
CA ASP A 217 16.00 -19.14 3.98
C ASP A 217 17.06 -19.03 2.86
N TYR A 218 18.15 -18.32 3.13
CA TYR A 218 19.19 -18.05 2.17
C TYR A 218 20.34 -19.07 2.29
N GLU A 219 20.74 -19.71 1.19
CA GLU A 219 21.83 -20.70 1.15
C GLU A 219 21.73 -21.76 2.27
N GLY A 220 20.52 -22.23 2.57
CA GLY A 220 20.25 -23.20 3.62
C GLY A 220 20.23 -22.62 5.05
N ARG A 221 20.33 -21.31 5.22
CA ARG A 221 20.13 -20.63 6.51
C ARG A 221 18.65 -20.28 6.70
N ARG A 222 18.19 -20.40 7.94
CA ARG A 222 16.79 -20.10 8.29
C ARG A 222 16.61 -18.64 8.64
N GLN A 223 15.51 -18.05 8.24
CA GLN A 223 15.07 -16.73 8.69
C GLN A 223 15.15 -16.62 10.23
N ASP A 224 15.75 -15.55 10.73
CA ASP A 224 15.70 -15.18 12.13
C ASP A 224 14.42 -14.39 12.41
N ASP A 225 13.44 -15.03 13.03
CA ASP A 225 12.14 -14.45 13.32
C ASP A 225 12.24 -13.20 14.21
N SER A 226 13.31 -13.08 15.02
CA SER A 226 13.52 -11.88 15.84
C SER A 226 13.85 -10.64 15.01
N LEU A 227 14.47 -10.80 13.82
CA LEU A 227 14.72 -9.71 12.89
C LEU A 227 13.40 -9.08 12.43
N LEU A 228 12.48 -9.91 11.93
CA LEU A 228 11.16 -9.46 11.44
C LEU A 228 10.35 -8.84 12.57
N ALA A 229 10.29 -9.52 13.73
CA ALA A 229 9.56 -9.03 14.90
C ALA A 229 10.06 -7.67 15.38
N ASN A 230 11.36 -7.40 15.30
CA ASN A 230 11.92 -6.10 15.70
C ASN A 230 11.57 -5.00 14.69
N VAL A 231 11.62 -5.29 13.37
CA VAL A 231 11.21 -4.30 12.36
C VAL A 231 9.72 -3.99 12.47
N TYR A 232 8.86 -5.01 12.65
CA TYR A 232 7.44 -4.80 12.93
C TYR A 232 7.23 -3.90 14.16
N LYS A 233 7.87 -4.21 15.29
CA LYS A 233 7.75 -3.40 16.52
C LYS A 233 8.20 -1.96 16.32
N MET A 234 9.30 -1.73 15.59
CA MET A 234 9.78 -0.38 15.28
C MET A 234 8.82 0.37 14.37
N THR A 235 8.24 -0.31 13.38
CA THR A 235 7.18 0.27 12.52
C THR A 235 5.99 0.71 13.35
N LYS A 236 5.49 -0.16 14.24
CA LYS A 236 4.34 0.15 15.12
C LYS A 236 4.66 1.19 16.19
N LEU A 237 5.90 1.28 16.65
CA LEU A 237 6.33 2.34 17.56
C LEU A 237 6.33 3.71 16.88
N TYR A 238 6.70 3.75 15.59
CA TYR A 238 6.75 4.98 14.83
C TYR A 238 5.35 5.40 14.34
N ASP A 239 4.57 4.45 13.81
CA ASP A 239 3.21 4.68 13.32
C ASP A 239 2.21 3.71 13.94
N THR A 240 1.47 4.22 14.93
CA THR A 240 0.38 3.49 15.59
C THR A 240 -0.96 3.61 14.84
N THR A 241 -1.02 4.40 13.77
CA THR A 241 -2.27 4.76 13.07
C THR A 241 -2.60 3.83 11.91
N ARG A 242 -1.64 2.99 11.50
CA ARG A 242 -1.76 2.08 10.36
C ARG A 242 -1.38 0.65 10.74
N PRO A 243 -1.99 -0.36 10.10
CA PRO A 243 -1.54 -1.75 10.23
C PRO A 243 -0.19 -1.96 9.56
N CYS A 244 0.48 -3.04 9.98
CA CYS A 244 1.73 -3.50 9.42
C CYS A 244 1.64 -5.00 9.11
N ILE A 245 1.96 -5.37 7.87
CA ILE A 245 2.25 -6.74 7.45
C ILE A 245 3.76 -6.91 7.65
N ASP A 246 4.19 -7.83 8.49
CA ASP A 246 5.60 -8.00 8.82
C ASP A 246 6.44 -8.48 7.62
N THR A 247 5.90 -9.41 6.85
CA THR A 247 6.44 -9.87 5.58
C THR A 247 5.31 -10.35 4.68
N SER A 248 5.18 -9.84 3.47
CA SER A 248 4.13 -10.28 2.56
C SER A 248 4.44 -11.65 1.99
N GLY A 249 3.44 -12.51 2.03
CA GLY A 249 3.40 -13.79 1.32
C GLY A 249 3.91 -15.00 2.08
N ASN A 250 4.91 -14.89 2.93
CA ASN A 250 5.45 -16.04 3.65
C ASN A 250 6.23 -15.68 4.91
N TYR A 251 6.24 -16.66 5.81
CA TYR A 251 6.98 -16.74 7.07
C TYR A 251 6.64 -15.62 8.06
N HIS A 252 5.34 -15.32 8.20
CA HIS A 252 4.86 -14.39 9.22
C HIS A 252 5.32 -14.77 10.63
N VAL A 253 5.66 -13.75 11.40
CA VAL A 253 6.08 -13.86 12.80
C VAL A 253 5.12 -13.11 13.71
N VAL A 254 4.85 -11.84 13.37
CA VAL A 254 3.91 -10.97 14.07
C VAL A 254 3.32 -9.98 13.10
N THR A 255 2.04 -10.09 12.79
CA THR A 255 1.41 -9.29 11.76
C THR A 255 0.03 -8.82 12.19
N ASP A 256 -0.39 -7.63 11.73
CA ASP A 256 -1.77 -7.15 11.92
C ASP A 256 -2.73 -7.76 10.87
N ILE A 257 -2.21 -8.20 9.73
CA ILE A 257 -2.97 -8.75 8.61
C ILE A 257 -2.26 -10.00 8.14
N TYR A 258 -3.01 -11.07 7.86
CA TYR A 258 -2.47 -12.31 7.33
C TYR A 258 -2.59 -12.33 5.82
N ASP A 259 -1.49 -12.50 5.10
CA ASP A 259 -1.50 -12.52 3.66
C ASP A 259 -0.69 -13.67 3.08
N LEU A 260 -1.06 -14.09 1.87
CA LEU A 260 -0.46 -15.21 1.15
C LEU A 260 -0.20 -14.84 -0.30
N HIS A 261 0.82 -15.46 -0.90
CA HIS A 261 1.03 -15.49 -2.34
C HIS A 261 0.59 -16.85 -2.89
N ASN A 262 -0.23 -16.84 -3.95
CA ASN A 262 -0.67 -18.06 -4.61
C ASN A 262 -0.77 -17.86 -6.13
N TYR A 263 0.10 -18.51 -6.85
CA TYR A 263 0.19 -18.44 -8.30
C TYR A 263 -0.39 -19.68 -9.02
N GLU A 264 -1.30 -20.42 -8.39
CA GLU A 264 -2.07 -21.46 -9.08
C GLU A 264 -2.83 -20.87 -10.27
N GLN A 265 -2.65 -21.45 -11.45
CA GLN A 265 -3.18 -20.92 -12.71
C GLN A 265 -4.53 -21.51 -13.10
N ASP A 266 -4.92 -22.63 -12.51
CA ASP A 266 -6.24 -23.26 -12.72
C ASP A 266 -7.26 -22.63 -11.76
N PRO A 267 -8.26 -21.88 -12.27
CA PRO A 267 -9.24 -21.22 -11.41
C PRO A 267 -10.03 -22.19 -10.50
N ALA A 268 -10.28 -23.42 -10.96
CA ALA A 268 -11.02 -24.39 -10.16
C ALA A 268 -10.18 -24.89 -8.98
N LYS A 269 -8.89 -25.14 -9.19
CA LYS A 269 -7.97 -25.51 -8.11
C LYS A 269 -7.74 -24.35 -7.15
N PHE A 270 -7.54 -23.14 -7.70
CA PHE A 270 -7.38 -21.93 -6.89
C PHE A 270 -8.59 -21.71 -5.97
N ALA A 271 -9.81 -21.79 -6.50
CA ALA A 271 -11.04 -21.67 -5.72
C ALA A 271 -11.17 -22.80 -4.67
N ALA A 272 -10.82 -24.04 -5.04
CA ALA A 272 -10.87 -25.18 -4.14
C ALA A 272 -9.92 -25.05 -2.93
N THR A 273 -8.75 -24.42 -3.12
CA THR A 273 -7.80 -24.13 -2.03
C THR A 273 -8.45 -23.29 -0.91
N TYR A 274 -9.32 -22.36 -1.26
CA TYR A 274 -9.93 -21.44 -0.30
C TYR A 274 -11.38 -21.78 0.07
N GLU A 275 -11.92 -22.93 -0.40
CA GLU A 275 -13.30 -23.30 -0.14
C GLU A 275 -13.57 -23.53 1.35
N SER A 276 -12.65 -24.18 2.10
CA SER A 276 -12.77 -24.34 3.55
C SER A 276 -12.85 -22.97 4.25
N PHE A 277 -11.96 -22.06 3.91
CA PHE A 277 -11.94 -20.71 4.48
C PHE A 277 -13.21 -19.92 4.14
N LYS A 278 -13.69 -20.02 2.90
CA LYS A 278 -14.96 -19.42 2.46
C LYS A 278 -16.15 -19.86 3.28
N GLN A 279 -16.13 -21.10 3.79
CA GLN A 279 -17.18 -21.68 4.66
C GLN A 279 -16.93 -21.43 6.17
N GLY A 280 -15.97 -20.56 6.52
CA GLY A 280 -15.60 -20.25 7.91
C GLY A 280 -14.68 -21.28 8.56
N GLY A 281 -14.10 -22.19 7.78
CA GLY A 281 -13.09 -23.15 8.23
C GLY A 281 -11.67 -22.60 8.26
N ASP A 282 -10.70 -23.50 8.14
CA ASP A 282 -9.29 -23.12 8.16
C ASP A 282 -8.84 -22.59 6.80
N LEU A 283 -7.96 -21.57 6.84
CA LEU A 283 -7.23 -21.07 5.68
C LEU A 283 -6.12 -22.07 5.34
N GLU A 284 -6.08 -22.53 4.10
CA GLU A 284 -4.96 -23.33 3.59
C GLU A 284 -3.77 -22.41 3.30
N ASP A 285 -2.63 -22.74 3.87
CA ASP A 285 -1.38 -22.01 3.75
C ASP A 285 -0.30 -22.93 3.16
N ASN A 286 0.26 -22.53 2.02
CA ASN A 286 1.37 -23.22 1.37
C ASN A 286 2.65 -23.26 2.21
N HIS A 287 2.75 -22.43 3.26
CA HIS A 287 3.84 -22.41 4.24
C HIS A 287 3.44 -22.99 5.61
N GLY A 288 2.35 -23.75 5.69
CA GLY A 288 1.84 -24.35 6.93
C GLY A 288 2.82 -25.25 7.70
N TYR A 289 3.93 -25.64 7.07
CA TYR A 289 5.03 -26.33 7.73
C TYR A 289 5.87 -25.41 8.65
N ARG A 290 5.73 -24.07 8.53
CA ARG A 290 6.55 -23.09 9.23
C ARG A 290 5.73 -22.05 10.00
N GLN A 291 4.55 -21.74 9.53
CA GLN A 291 3.66 -20.73 10.10
C GLN A 291 2.24 -21.27 10.25
N THR A 292 1.45 -20.58 11.03
CA THR A 292 0.04 -20.93 11.24
C THR A 292 -0.82 -19.70 11.02
N PRO A 293 -1.84 -19.77 10.15
CA PRO A 293 -2.75 -18.67 9.94
C PRO A 293 -3.38 -18.16 11.24
N VAL A 294 -3.42 -16.84 11.40
CA VAL A 294 -4.05 -16.19 12.54
C VAL A 294 -5.53 -15.97 12.22
N LYS A 295 -6.43 -16.57 13.01
CA LYS A 295 -7.87 -16.42 12.80
C LYS A 295 -8.41 -15.10 13.33
N GLY A 296 -9.43 -14.56 12.64
CA GLY A 296 -10.17 -13.40 13.09
C GLY A 296 -9.43 -12.07 12.87
N ILE A 297 -8.41 -12.06 12.04
CA ILE A 297 -7.76 -10.84 11.54
C ILE A 297 -7.99 -10.73 10.02
N PRO A 298 -7.86 -9.53 9.43
CA PRO A 298 -8.03 -9.38 8.00
C PRO A 298 -7.06 -10.27 7.22
N THR A 299 -7.57 -10.92 6.18
CA THR A 299 -6.82 -11.90 5.37
C THR A 299 -7.01 -11.62 3.89
N PHE A 300 -5.98 -11.80 3.07
CA PHE A 300 -6.07 -11.68 1.61
C PHE A 300 -4.96 -12.41 0.87
N ILE A 301 -5.13 -12.56 -0.43
CA ILE A 301 -4.09 -13.03 -1.32
C ILE A 301 -3.41 -11.81 -1.92
N SER A 302 -2.22 -11.53 -1.41
CA SER A 302 -1.44 -10.32 -1.69
C SER A 302 -0.60 -10.40 -2.95
N GLU A 303 -0.51 -11.60 -3.55
CA GLU A 303 -0.05 -11.82 -4.92
C GLU A 303 -0.74 -13.03 -5.52
N TYR A 304 -1.37 -12.87 -6.69
CA TYR A 304 -1.98 -13.95 -7.46
C TYR A 304 -1.98 -13.63 -8.94
N GLY A 305 -2.30 -14.63 -9.73
CA GLY A 305 -2.38 -14.53 -11.18
C GLY A 305 -1.00 -14.57 -11.81
N GLY A 306 -0.37 -13.43 -12.04
CA GLY A 306 0.93 -13.38 -12.70
C GLY A 306 0.92 -14.06 -14.07
N ILE A 307 -0.24 -14.02 -14.77
CA ILE A 307 -0.51 -14.78 -15.98
C ILE A 307 0.36 -14.24 -17.12
N LYS A 308 1.28 -15.08 -17.63
CA LYS A 308 2.13 -14.70 -18.74
C LYS A 308 1.32 -14.40 -19.98
N TRP A 309 1.50 -13.23 -20.59
CA TRP A 309 0.97 -12.88 -21.91
C TRP A 309 1.94 -12.04 -22.71
N ASP A 310 2.46 -12.59 -23.79
CA ASP A 310 3.38 -11.94 -24.72
C ASP A 310 2.67 -11.80 -26.08
N GLU A 311 2.10 -10.62 -26.34
CA GLU A 311 1.33 -10.36 -27.57
C GLU A 311 2.21 -10.25 -28.81
N GLU A 312 3.44 -9.78 -28.67
CA GLU A 312 4.33 -9.48 -29.77
C GLU A 312 5.33 -10.61 -30.04
N GLY A 313 5.38 -11.66 -29.19
CA GLY A 313 6.35 -12.74 -29.30
C GLY A 313 7.80 -12.25 -29.13
N VAL A 314 7.98 -11.10 -28.47
CA VAL A 314 9.26 -10.38 -28.38
C VAL A 314 10.22 -11.06 -27.40
N GLY A 315 9.69 -11.85 -26.47
CA GLY A 315 10.50 -12.41 -25.40
C GLY A 315 10.69 -13.91 -25.47
N LYS A 316 11.68 -14.41 -26.23
CA LYS A 316 12.11 -15.82 -26.07
C LYS A 316 12.46 -16.17 -24.63
N ASP A 317 12.90 -15.18 -23.87
CA ASP A 317 13.29 -15.30 -22.45
C ASP A 317 12.23 -14.69 -21.49
N GLY A 318 11.09 -14.26 -22.01
CA GLY A 318 9.99 -13.69 -21.21
C GLY A 318 9.36 -14.74 -20.30
N TRP A 319 9.06 -14.35 -19.07
CA TRP A 319 8.49 -15.22 -18.06
C TRP A 319 7.21 -14.66 -17.42
N GLY A 320 6.50 -15.48 -16.72
CA GLY A 320 5.34 -15.27 -15.89
C GLY A 320 5.01 -16.60 -15.23
N TYR A 321 3.97 -16.62 -14.43
CA TYR A 321 3.66 -17.82 -13.65
C TYR A 321 2.87 -18.84 -14.48
N GLY A 322 3.32 -20.08 -14.43
CA GLY A 322 2.72 -21.21 -15.15
C GLY A 322 2.78 -21.12 -16.68
N ALA A 323 2.02 -21.97 -17.35
CA ALA A 323 1.87 -21.92 -18.80
C ALA A 323 1.00 -20.75 -19.22
N GLY A 324 1.50 -19.91 -20.14
CA GLY A 324 0.70 -18.82 -20.72
C GLY A 324 -0.53 -19.37 -21.46
N PRO A 325 -1.64 -18.63 -21.45
CA PRO A 325 -2.82 -18.99 -22.24
C PRO A 325 -2.56 -18.87 -23.73
N ALA A 326 -3.29 -19.63 -24.54
CA ALA A 326 -3.13 -19.62 -25.99
C ALA A 326 -3.85 -18.44 -26.67
N THR A 327 -4.87 -17.89 -26.02
CA THR A 327 -5.70 -16.79 -26.56
C THR A 327 -6.00 -15.74 -25.49
N LYS A 328 -6.34 -14.51 -25.91
CA LYS A 328 -6.83 -13.46 -25.01
C LYS A 328 -8.09 -13.86 -24.26
N GLU A 329 -8.97 -14.63 -24.91
CA GLU A 329 -10.18 -15.15 -24.27
C GLU A 329 -9.84 -16.13 -23.12
N GLU A 330 -8.89 -17.03 -23.33
CA GLU A 330 -8.40 -17.92 -22.28
C GLU A 330 -7.76 -17.13 -21.13
N PHE A 331 -6.98 -16.08 -21.45
CA PHE A 331 -6.42 -15.17 -20.43
C PHE A 331 -7.55 -14.56 -19.60
N LEU A 332 -8.52 -13.93 -20.23
CA LEU A 332 -9.63 -13.24 -19.56
C LEU A 332 -10.49 -14.19 -18.72
N ASN A 333 -10.73 -15.41 -19.21
CA ASN A 333 -11.46 -16.44 -18.46
C ASN A 333 -10.68 -16.88 -17.23
N ARG A 334 -9.35 -17.09 -17.34
CA ARG A 334 -8.47 -17.42 -16.24
C ARG A 334 -8.41 -16.27 -15.21
N TYR A 335 -8.15 -15.06 -15.69
CA TYR A 335 -8.13 -13.85 -14.85
C TYR A 335 -9.42 -13.70 -14.06
N LYS A 336 -10.58 -13.81 -14.77
CA LYS A 336 -11.89 -13.72 -14.14
C LYS A 336 -12.10 -14.80 -13.08
N GLY A 337 -11.80 -16.05 -13.39
CA GLY A 337 -12.02 -17.16 -12.46
C GLY A 337 -11.18 -17.07 -11.20
N LEU A 338 -9.92 -16.65 -11.30
CA LEU A 338 -9.04 -16.42 -10.16
C LEU A 338 -9.55 -15.24 -9.31
N THR A 339 -9.92 -14.12 -9.94
CA THR A 339 -10.41 -12.93 -9.25
C THR A 339 -11.77 -13.18 -8.59
N ASP A 340 -12.69 -13.88 -9.27
CA ASP A 340 -13.99 -14.25 -8.72
C ASP A 340 -13.87 -15.10 -7.44
N ALA A 341 -12.92 -16.03 -7.41
CA ALA A 341 -12.70 -16.87 -6.22
C ALA A 341 -12.37 -16.04 -4.96
N LEU A 342 -11.66 -14.92 -5.14
CA LEU A 342 -11.32 -14.01 -4.04
C LEU A 342 -12.47 -13.07 -3.69
N LEU A 343 -13.16 -12.52 -4.70
CA LEU A 343 -14.33 -11.66 -4.49
C LEU A 343 -15.51 -12.39 -3.86
N ASP A 344 -15.67 -13.68 -4.13
CA ASP A 344 -16.75 -14.51 -3.58
C ASP A 344 -16.46 -15.06 -2.17
N ASN A 345 -15.28 -14.76 -1.61
CA ASN A 345 -14.91 -15.22 -0.27
C ASN A 345 -15.24 -14.13 0.77
N PRO A 346 -16.22 -14.37 1.68
CA PRO A 346 -16.65 -13.35 2.65
C PRO A 346 -15.61 -13.09 3.77
N HIS A 347 -14.54 -13.85 3.84
CA HIS A 347 -13.47 -13.72 4.83
C HIS A 347 -12.19 -13.10 4.28
N MET A 348 -12.20 -12.68 2.99
CA MET A 348 -11.10 -11.95 2.37
C MET A 348 -11.49 -10.49 2.17
N PHE A 349 -10.65 -9.55 2.64
CA PHE A 349 -10.92 -8.12 2.55
C PHE A 349 -10.28 -7.45 1.33
N ALA A 350 -9.41 -8.17 0.63
CA ALA A 350 -8.62 -7.63 -0.48
C ALA A 350 -8.17 -8.72 -1.45
N PHE A 351 -7.71 -8.29 -2.60
CA PHE A 351 -6.81 -9.03 -3.48
C PHE A 351 -5.70 -8.12 -4.02
N CYS A 352 -4.58 -8.69 -4.49
CA CYS A 352 -3.57 -7.94 -5.25
C CYS A 352 -3.11 -8.77 -6.45
N TYR A 353 -3.46 -8.33 -7.65
CA TYR A 353 -3.08 -8.99 -8.89
C TYR A 353 -1.64 -8.66 -9.29
N THR A 354 -0.87 -9.64 -9.71
CA THR A 354 0.48 -9.50 -10.23
C THR A 354 0.44 -9.55 -11.77
N GLN A 355 0.62 -8.41 -12.54
CA GLN A 355 0.90 -7.07 -12.04
C GLN A 355 0.30 -5.99 -12.97
N LEU A 356 0.55 -4.71 -12.69
CA LEU A 356 -0.03 -3.61 -13.46
C LEU A 356 0.50 -3.59 -14.90
N TYR A 357 1.81 -3.57 -15.07
CA TYR A 357 2.49 -3.55 -16.37
C TYR A 357 3.68 -4.51 -16.38
N ASP A 358 4.13 -4.88 -17.56
CA ASP A 358 5.33 -5.68 -17.73
C ASP A 358 6.57 -4.96 -17.18
N VAL A 359 7.51 -5.72 -16.67
CA VAL A 359 8.82 -5.21 -16.27
C VAL A 359 9.90 -6.02 -16.99
N GLU A 360 10.45 -5.45 -18.05
CA GLU A 360 11.46 -6.08 -18.90
C GLU A 360 11.04 -7.49 -19.37
N GLN A 361 11.66 -8.56 -18.83
CA GLN A 361 11.35 -9.96 -19.18
C GLN A 361 10.14 -10.53 -18.42
N GLU A 362 9.65 -9.85 -17.42
CA GLU A 362 8.46 -10.25 -16.66
C GLU A 362 7.20 -9.80 -17.40
N LEU A 363 6.56 -10.73 -18.15
CA LEU A 363 5.51 -10.45 -19.10
C LEU A 363 4.12 -10.85 -18.57
N ASN A 364 3.78 -10.43 -17.37
CA ASN A 364 2.52 -10.75 -16.68
C ASN A 364 1.67 -9.52 -16.33
N GLY A 365 2.06 -8.34 -16.83
CA GLY A 365 1.30 -7.12 -16.69
C GLY A 365 0.01 -7.11 -17.49
N LEU A 366 -0.96 -6.30 -17.07
CA LEU A 366 -2.17 -5.97 -17.84
C LEU A 366 -1.87 -4.94 -18.96
N TYR A 367 -0.81 -4.19 -18.76
CA TYR A 367 -0.24 -3.27 -19.75
C TYR A 367 1.17 -3.73 -20.17
N THR A 368 1.64 -3.29 -21.33
CA THR A 368 3.04 -3.49 -21.72
C THR A 368 3.96 -2.63 -20.84
N TYR A 369 5.28 -2.82 -20.95
CA TYR A 369 6.27 -1.99 -20.26
C TYR A 369 6.13 -0.49 -20.63
N GLU A 370 5.71 -0.18 -21.88
CA GLU A 370 5.41 1.17 -22.36
C GLU A 370 3.99 1.65 -22.02
N ARG A 371 3.27 0.96 -21.11
CA ARG A 371 1.91 1.30 -20.65
C ARG A 371 0.83 1.25 -21.73
N LYS A 372 1.00 0.41 -22.75
CA LYS A 372 -0.07 0.11 -23.72
C LYS A 372 -0.97 -1.00 -23.18
N PRO A 373 -2.30 -0.90 -23.29
CA PRO A 373 -3.18 -1.96 -22.84
C PRO A 373 -2.99 -3.24 -23.68
N LYS A 374 -2.86 -4.38 -23.03
CA LYS A 374 -2.79 -5.70 -23.68
C LYS A 374 -4.18 -6.29 -23.98
N PHE A 375 -5.18 -5.83 -23.23
CA PHE A 375 -6.55 -6.36 -23.25
C PHE A 375 -7.56 -5.23 -23.38
N ASP A 376 -8.83 -5.60 -23.56
CA ASP A 376 -9.95 -4.67 -23.36
C ASP A 376 -10.06 -4.35 -21.86
N MET A 377 -9.68 -3.12 -21.50
CA MET A 377 -9.62 -2.69 -20.12
C MET A 377 -11.01 -2.50 -19.49
N ASP A 378 -12.07 -2.33 -20.28
CA ASP A 378 -13.44 -2.30 -19.77
C ASP A 378 -13.86 -3.68 -19.26
N VAL A 379 -13.40 -4.77 -19.92
CA VAL A 379 -13.62 -6.14 -19.46
C VAL A 379 -12.87 -6.39 -18.14
N ILE A 380 -11.60 -6.01 -18.06
CA ILE A 380 -10.79 -6.11 -16.83
C ILE A 380 -11.47 -5.33 -15.68
N LYS A 381 -11.88 -4.09 -15.97
CA LYS A 381 -12.58 -3.24 -14.99
C LYS A 381 -13.88 -3.87 -14.50
N ALA A 382 -14.68 -4.44 -15.39
CA ALA A 382 -15.93 -5.10 -15.02
C ALA A 382 -15.72 -6.29 -14.09
N ILE A 383 -14.61 -7.03 -14.25
CA ILE A 383 -14.23 -8.12 -13.36
C ILE A 383 -13.81 -7.57 -12.00
N ASN A 384 -12.89 -6.61 -11.97
CA ASN A 384 -12.33 -6.07 -10.73
C ASN A 384 -13.35 -5.30 -9.90
N ALA A 385 -14.22 -4.52 -10.54
CA ALA A 385 -15.19 -3.66 -9.86
C ALA A 385 -16.43 -4.44 -9.34
N ARG A 386 -16.50 -5.75 -9.58
CA ARG A 386 -17.58 -6.56 -9.03
C ARG A 386 -17.60 -6.47 -7.50
N LYS A 387 -18.80 -6.39 -6.91
CA LYS A 387 -18.97 -6.37 -5.46
C LYS A 387 -18.39 -7.63 -4.83
N ALA A 388 -17.61 -7.46 -3.79
CA ALA A 388 -17.05 -8.56 -3.01
C ALA A 388 -18.01 -9.02 -1.92
N ALA A 389 -17.97 -10.31 -1.56
CA ALA A 389 -18.88 -10.91 -0.57
C ALA A 389 -18.74 -10.27 0.82
N ILE A 390 -17.55 -9.82 1.22
CA ILE A 390 -17.32 -9.14 2.51
C ILE A 390 -17.93 -7.73 2.57
N GLU A 391 -18.30 -7.13 1.43
CA GLU A 391 -18.95 -5.81 1.36
C GLU A 391 -20.47 -5.88 1.64
N ASP A 392 -21.02 -7.08 1.84
CA ASP A 392 -22.37 -7.32 2.32
C ASP A 392 -22.42 -7.23 3.86
#